data_dd9d9985b3f5e30ae24048da333604f8
#
_entry.id   dd9d9985b3f5e30ae24048da333604f8
#
_cell.length_a   1.000
_cell.length_b   1.000
_cell.length_c   1.000
_cell.angle_alpha   90.00
_cell.angle_beta   90.00
_cell.angle_gamma   90.00
#
_symmetry.space_group_name_H-M   'P 1'
#
loop_
_entity.id
_entity.type
_entity.pdbx_description
1 polymer ?
#
loop_
_entity_poly.entity_id
_entity_poly.type
_entity_poly.pdbx_seq_one_letter_code
_entity_poly.pdbx_strand_id
1 'polypeptide(L)'
;VKDEKSWIRKLKIGPAGGFDKTIDNVWSILENDPLLRGKFALNEFANRGEIFGPLPWDARKERRQWEDNDNYGMYWYIEKVYGITGNQKVDGALSLHSKKHSFNEVRDYLEGLSWDGTPRLDTLLIDYLGAADTPYTRAVTRKAFTAAVARAMAPGTKFDIMTVVTGPQGIGKSTLFRIMSRGWFTDGLRTFEGKESSELIQGVWIVEIGELGAMRRDDVNHIKQFLSQQTDRYRAAYARNVKECPRSCVFFGTSNDTEYLRDKTGNRRFWPVDVVARPVKSVFTELAQEVDQLWAEAVVYWRLGEPLYLTGDVEAAARREQEEHRERSPQEGIIQDFLEQPIPKDWEAWNLQRRMAYWNSGTAQEGVELVERNRVCAIEIWVEAMGNDQRT
;
A
#
# COMPACT_ATOMS: atom_id res chain seq x y z
N VAL A 1 17.86 -9.48 -49.34
CA VAL A 1 16.47 -9.53 -48.84
C VAL A 1 16.33 -10.88 -48.15
N LYS A 2 16.29 -10.94 -46.81
CA LYS A 2 15.98 -12.18 -46.06
C LYS A 2 14.57 -12.59 -46.45
N ASP A 3 14.40 -13.83 -46.92
CA ASP A 3 13.09 -14.38 -47.23
C ASP A 3 12.22 -14.36 -45.97
N GLU A 4 11.34 -13.35 -45.84
CA GLU A 4 10.48 -13.13 -44.69
C GLU A 4 9.54 -14.30 -44.40
N LYS A 5 9.42 -15.24 -45.33
CA LYS A 5 8.60 -16.45 -45.18
C LYS A 5 9.40 -17.72 -44.95
N SER A 6 10.73 -17.62 -44.80
CA SER A 6 11.60 -18.80 -44.61
C SER A 6 11.28 -19.61 -43.35
N TRP A 7 10.69 -18.98 -42.31
CA TRP A 7 10.29 -19.61 -41.07
C TRP A 7 9.07 -20.55 -41.26
N ILE A 8 8.20 -20.29 -42.24
CA ILE A 8 7.01 -21.14 -42.51
C ILE A 8 7.50 -22.54 -42.93
N ARG A 9 8.61 -22.66 -43.62
CA ARG A 9 9.19 -23.93 -44.03
C ARG A 9 9.71 -24.79 -42.86
N LYS A 10 9.86 -24.19 -41.69
CA LYS A 10 10.30 -24.86 -40.46
C LYS A 10 9.11 -25.40 -39.64
N LEU A 11 7.87 -25.02 -39.98
CA LEU A 11 6.70 -25.58 -39.31
C LEU A 11 6.58 -27.07 -39.60
N LYS A 12 6.29 -27.85 -38.58
CA LYS A 12 6.05 -29.28 -38.67
C LYS A 12 4.76 -29.54 -39.45
N ILE A 13 4.85 -30.48 -40.42
CA ILE A 13 3.69 -30.92 -41.23
C ILE A 13 3.14 -32.18 -40.62
N GLY A 14 1.84 -32.24 -40.44
CA GLY A 14 1.13 -33.40 -39.93
C GLY A 14 0.91 -34.48 -41.00
N PRO A 15 0.50 -35.68 -40.63
CA PRO A 15 0.31 -36.81 -41.55
C PRO A 15 -0.73 -36.54 -42.68
N ALA A 16 -1.64 -35.59 -42.50
CA ALA A 16 -2.63 -35.21 -43.48
C ALA A 16 -2.20 -34.08 -44.44
N GLY A 17 -0.91 -33.67 -44.39
CA GLY A 17 -0.35 -32.67 -45.30
C GLY A 17 -0.55 -31.19 -44.89
N GLY A 18 -1.26 -30.91 -43.84
CA GLY A 18 -1.36 -29.54 -43.25
C GLY A 18 -0.35 -29.35 -42.14
N PHE A 19 -0.28 -28.13 -41.57
CA PHE A 19 0.55 -27.86 -40.39
C PHE A 19 0.06 -28.67 -39.18
N ASP A 20 1.03 -29.26 -38.47
CA ASP A 20 0.75 -30.07 -37.29
C ASP A 20 0.26 -29.17 -36.13
N LYS A 21 -0.77 -29.66 -35.40
CA LYS A 21 -1.46 -28.93 -34.33
C LYS A 21 -0.65 -29.00 -33.02
N THR A 22 0.55 -28.45 -33.02
CA THR A 22 1.49 -28.49 -31.88
C THR A 22 1.68 -27.12 -31.27
N ILE A 23 2.03 -27.09 -29.97
CA ILE A 23 2.43 -25.85 -29.26
C ILE A 23 3.64 -25.22 -29.98
N ASP A 24 4.58 -26.02 -30.48
CA ASP A 24 5.78 -25.57 -31.16
C ASP A 24 5.50 -24.81 -32.46
N ASN A 25 4.57 -25.31 -33.28
CA ASN A 25 4.15 -24.60 -34.48
C ASN A 25 3.46 -23.27 -34.14
N VAL A 26 2.54 -23.25 -33.17
CA VAL A 26 1.88 -22.02 -32.75
C VAL A 26 2.88 -21.02 -32.16
N TRP A 27 3.83 -21.51 -31.34
CA TRP A 27 4.92 -20.69 -30.84
C TRP A 27 5.72 -20.04 -31.98
N SER A 28 6.11 -20.86 -32.98
CA SER A 28 6.85 -20.35 -34.13
C SER A 28 6.09 -19.30 -34.93
N ILE A 29 4.76 -19.45 -35.02
CA ILE A 29 3.86 -18.44 -35.64
C ILE A 29 3.89 -17.15 -34.82
N LEU A 30 3.70 -17.23 -33.50
CA LEU A 30 3.71 -16.03 -32.62
C LEU A 30 5.02 -15.26 -32.69
N GLU A 31 6.15 -15.95 -32.83
CA GLU A 31 7.49 -15.33 -32.94
C GLU A 31 7.77 -14.69 -34.32
N ASN A 32 7.18 -15.20 -35.39
CA ASN A 32 7.64 -14.86 -36.73
C ASN A 32 6.57 -14.22 -37.66
N ASP A 33 5.27 -14.46 -37.39
CA ASP A 33 4.21 -13.87 -38.21
C ASP A 33 4.25 -12.33 -38.09
N PRO A 34 4.36 -11.61 -39.22
CA PRO A 34 4.47 -10.14 -39.24
C PRO A 34 3.34 -9.40 -38.51
N LEU A 35 2.14 -10.02 -38.42
CA LEU A 35 0.96 -9.41 -37.76
C LEU A 35 0.89 -9.73 -36.26
N LEU A 36 1.62 -10.76 -35.80
CA LEU A 36 1.59 -11.21 -34.40
C LEU A 36 2.90 -10.97 -33.65
N ARG A 37 4.02 -10.94 -34.39
CA ARG A 37 5.36 -10.80 -33.81
C ARG A 37 5.49 -9.56 -32.94
N GLY A 38 5.96 -9.73 -31.69
CA GLY A 38 6.20 -8.64 -30.74
C GLY A 38 4.92 -8.01 -30.18
N LYS A 39 3.75 -8.65 -30.37
CA LYS A 39 2.46 -8.08 -29.94
C LYS A 39 2.04 -8.53 -28.53
N PHE A 40 2.64 -9.58 -27.99
CA PHE A 40 2.18 -10.21 -26.74
C PHE A 40 3.29 -10.29 -25.72
N ALA A 41 3.04 -9.80 -24.52
CA ALA A 41 3.94 -9.95 -23.39
C ALA A 41 3.16 -10.12 -22.08
N LEU A 42 3.80 -10.68 -21.07
CA LEU A 42 3.28 -10.75 -19.71
C LEU A 42 3.81 -9.54 -18.92
N ASN A 43 2.91 -8.70 -18.45
CA ASN A 43 3.25 -7.69 -17.45
C ASN A 43 3.34 -8.40 -16.09
N GLU A 44 4.55 -8.58 -15.58
CA GLU A 44 4.80 -9.27 -14.31
C GLU A 44 4.32 -8.46 -13.11
N PHE A 45 4.37 -7.13 -13.22
CA PHE A 45 3.90 -6.24 -12.16
C PHE A 45 2.38 -6.32 -12.00
N ALA A 46 1.64 -6.19 -13.11
CA ALA A 46 0.18 -6.28 -13.11
C ALA A 46 -0.35 -7.72 -13.18
N ASN A 47 0.55 -8.68 -13.39
CA ASN A 47 0.24 -10.10 -13.48
C ASN A 47 -0.79 -10.44 -14.55
N ARG A 48 -0.73 -9.81 -15.72
CA ARG A 48 -1.68 -9.97 -16.83
C ARG A 48 -0.98 -9.92 -18.20
N GLY A 49 -1.63 -10.52 -19.19
CA GLY A 49 -1.22 -10.40 -20.58
C GLY A 49 -1.47 -9.01 -21.13
N GLU A 50 -0.56 -8.51 -21.95
CA GLU A 50 -0.67 -7.22 -22.61
C GLU A 50 -0.45 -7.34 -24.10
N ILE A 51 -1.14 -6.45 -24.86
CA ILE A 51 -1.09 -6.37 -26.32
C ILE A 51 -0.48 -5.05 -26.73
N PHE A 52 0.44 -5.10 -27.68
CA PHE A 52 1.17 -3.94 -28.21
C PHE A 52 0.77 -3.66 -29.67
N GLY A 53 -0.18 -2.76 -29.88
CA GLY A 53 -0.63 -2.30 -31.18
C GLY A 53 -1.67 -3.20 -31.84
N PRO A 54 -1.95 -2.96 -33.14
CA PRO A 54 -3.07 -3.58 -33.83
C PRO A 54 -2.86 -5.08 -34.08
N LEU A 55 -3.97 -5.81 -34.08
CA LEU A 55 -4.06 -7.23 -34.36
C LEU A 55 -5.00 -7.49 -35.56
N PRO A 56 -4.95 -8.66 -36.22
CA PRO A 56 -5.83 -9.00 -37.34
C PRO A 56 -7.32 -8.91 -37.06
N TRP A 57 -7.72 -9.01 -35.80
CA TRP A 57 -9.09 -8.93 -35.31
C TRP A 57 -9.42 -7.64 -34.56
N ASP A 58 -8.41 -6.79 -34.30
CA ASP A 58 -8.57 -5.54 -33.54
C ASP A 58 -7.59 -4.47 -34.03
N ALA A 59 -8.12 -3.40 -34.57
CA ALA A 59 -7.33 -2.31 -35.16
C ALA A 59 -6.80 -1.28 -34.15
N ARG A 60 -7.10 -1.41 -32.86
CA ARG A 60 -6.58 -0.51 -31.80
C ARG A 60 -5.06 -0.51 -31.81
N LYS A 61 -4.47 0.71 -31.83
CA LYS A 61 -3.01 0.89 -31.91
C LYS A 61 -2.33 1.01 -30.56
N GLU A 62 -3.10 1.40 -29.53
CA GLU A 62 -2.63 1.64 -28.19
C GLU A 62 -2.29 0.31 -27.49
N ARG A 63 -1.34 0.35 -26.57
CA ARG A 63 -1.09 -0.74 -25.64
C ARG A 63 -2.32 -0.96 -24.77
N ARG A 64 -2.72 -2.20 -24.61
CA ARG A 64 -3.90 -2.58 -23.81
C ARG A 64 -3.76 -3.94 -23.15
N GLN A 65 -4.61 -4.16 -22.15
CA GLN A 65 -4.74 -5.47 -21.54
C GLN A 65 -5.35 -6.49 -22.52
N TRP A 66 -4.96 -7.75 -22.38
CA TRP A 66 -5.61 -8.89 -23.02
C TRP A 66 -7.05 -9.04 -22.52
N GLU A 67 -8.00 -9.12 -23.44
CA GLU A 67 -9.45 -9.28 -23.19
C GLU A 67 -9.91 -10.66 -23.65
N ASP A 68 -11.08 -11.14 -23.16
CA ASP A 68 -11.62 -12.46 -23.53
C ASP A 68 -11.83 -12.60 -25.04
N ASN A 69 -12.24 -11.53 -25.72
CA ASN A 69 -12.41 -11.52 -27.17
C ASN A 69 -11.08 -11.77 -27.92
N ASP A 70 -9.96 -11.48 -27.33
CA ASP A 70 -8.65 -11.72 -27.95
C ASP A 70 -8.34 -13.21 -28.05
N ASN A 71 -8.87 -14.04 -27.14
CA ASN A 71 -8.76 -15.49 -27.24
C ASN A 71 -9.43 -15.98 -28.52
N TYR A 72 -10.67 -15.54 -28.77
CA TYR A 72 -11.42 -15.93 -29.97
C TYR A 72 -10.81 -15.37 -31.25
N GLY A 73 -10.32 -14.14 -31.21
CA GLY A 73 -9.60 -13.52 -32.33
C GLY A 73 -8.33 -14.28 -32.70
N MET A 74 -7.56 -14.69 -31.67
CA MET A 74 -6.36 -15.51 -31.88
C MET A 74 -6.70 -16.88 -32.47
N TYR A 75 -7.71 -17.59 -31.93
CA TYR A 75 -8.13 -18.89 -32.45
C TYR A 75 -8.58 -18.79 -33.91
N TRP A 76 -9.43 -17.80 -34.22
CA TRP A 76 -9.90 -17.53 -35.57
C TRP A 76 -8.75 -17.26 -36.52
N TYR A 77 -7.79 -16.41 -36.16
CA TYR A 77 -6.67 -16.08 -37.02
C TYR A 77 -5.76 -17.28 -37.30
N ILE A 78 -5.37 -18.02 -36.26
CA ILE A 78 -4.53 -19.22 -36.35
C ILE A 78 -5.20 -20.32 -37.19
N GLU A 79 -6.50 -20.51 -37.02
CA GLU A 79 -7.27 -21.47 -37.81
C GLU A 79 -7.37 -21.02 -39.27
N LYS A 80 -7.76 -19.78 -39.51
CA LYS A 80 -7.96 -19.23 -40.84
C LYS A 80 -6.71 -19.24 -41.71
N VAL A 81 -5.58 -18.83 -41.13
CA VAL A 81 -4.34 -18.61 -41.87
C VAL A 81 -3.47 -19.87 -41.94
N TYR A 82 -3.44 -20.66 -40.88
CA TYR A 82 -2.54 -21.81 -40.73
C TYR A 82 -3.27 -23.15 -40.68
N GLY A 83 -4.59 -23.20 -40.62
CA GLY A 83 -5.35 -24.44 -40.51
C GLY A 83 -5.15 -25.18 -39.18
N ILE A 84 -4.54 -24.52 -38.18
CA ILE A 84 -4.29 -25.12 -36.87
C ILE A 84 -5.48 -24.88 -35.97
N THR A 85 -6.17 -25.96 -35.61
CA THR A 85 -7.27 -25.97 -34.63
C THR A 85 -6.85 -26.55 -33.31
N GLY A 86 -7.52 -26.19 -32.20
CA GLY A 86 -7.23 -26.74 -30.88
C GLY A 86 -6.78 -25.66 -29.91
N ASN A 87 -7.76 -25.00 -29.28
CA ASN A 87 -7.60 -23.84 -28.39
C ASN A 87 -6.55 -24.06 -27.32
N GLN A 88 -6.51 -25.24 -26.68
CA GLN A 88 -5.51 -25.54 -25.64
C GLN A 88 -4.05 -25.44 -26.13
N LYS A 89 -3.78 -25.73 -27.42
CA LYS A 89 -2.45 -25.61 -27.99
C LYS A 89 -2.08 -24.15 -28.23
N VAL A 90 -3.06 -23.35 -28.66
CA VAL A 90 -2.92 -21.91 -28.85
C VAL A 90 -2.68 -21.23 -27.50
N ASP A 91 -3.51 -21.53 -26.49
CA ASP A 91 -3.38 -21.00 -25.13
C ASP A 91 -2.02 -21.34 -24.50
N GLY A 92 -1.60 -22.60 -24.63
CA GLY A 92 -0.31 -23.06 -24.13
C GLY A 92 0.87 -22.34 -24.79
N ALA A 93 0.84 -22.19 -26.12
CA ALA A 93 1.86 -21.45 -26.84
C ALA A 93 1.89 -19.96 -26.48
N LEU A 94 0.73 -19.32 -26.41
CA LEU A 94 0.58 -17.91 -26.03
C LEU A 94 1.10 -17.66 -24.61
N SER A 95 0.72 -18.52 -23.66
CA SER A 95 1.20 -18.42 -22.26
C SER A 95 2.71 -18.50 -22.16
N LEU A 96 3.33 -19.49 -22.80
CA LEU A 96 4.77 -19.65 -22.83
C LEU A 96 5.47 -18.47 -23.54
N HIS A 97 4.94 -18.05 -24.69
CA HIS A 97 5.47 -16.94 -25.48
C HIS A 97 5.42 -15.62 -24.69
N SER A 98 4.26 -15.28 -24.11
CA SER A 98 4.09 -14.06 -23.31
C SER A 98 5.00 -14.05 -22.09
N LYS A 99 5.23 -15.21 -21.45
CA LYS A 99 6.17 -15.34 -20.32
C LYS A 99 7.63 -15.13 -20.75
N LYS A 100 8.03 -15.63 -21.91
CA LYS A 100 9.38 -15.40 -22.47
C LYS A 100 9.63 -13.90 -22.73
N HIS A 101 8.61 -13.18 -23.15
CA HIS A 101 8.66 -11.75 -23.43
C HIS A 101 8.08 -10.90 -22.29
N SER A 102 8.18 -11.41 -21.02
CA SER A 102 7.69 -10.68 -19.88
C SER A 102 8.50 -9.41 -19.61
N PHE A 103 7.84 -8.44 -19.03
CA PHE A 103 8.41 -7.16 -18.57
C PHE A 103 7.79 -6.76 -17.25
N ASN A 104 8.43 -5.81 -16.54
CA ASN A 104 7.90 -5.22 -15.32
C ASN A 104 7.97 -3.70 -15.42
N GLU A 105 6.84 -3.08 -15.70
CA GLU A 105 6.78 -1.65 -16.03
C GLU A 105 7.29 -0.72 -14.91
N VAL A 106 7.13 -1.06 -13.65
CA VAL A 106 7.65 -0.24 -12.54
C VAL A 106 9.16 -0.43 -12.40
N ARG A 107 9.66 -1.65 -12.51
CA ARG A 107 11.10 -1.94 -12.50
C ARG A 107 11.81 -1.27 -13.67
N ASP A 108 11.27 -1.43 -14.87
CA ASP A 108 11.83 -0.85 -16.09
C ASP A 108 11.88 0.68 -16.00
N TYR A 109 10.82 1.30 -15.45
CA TYR A 109 10.79 2.73 -15.15
C TYR A 109 11.90 3.13 -14.19
N LEU A 110 12.02 2.47 -13.04
CA LEU A 110 13.01 2.79 -12.01
C LEU A 110 14.45 2.56 -12.49
N GLU A 111 14.70 1.51 -13.27
CA GLU A 111 16.02 1.22 -13.85
C GLU A 111 16.44 2.23 -14.91
N GLY A 112 15.47 2.86 -15.59
CA GLY A 112 15.69 3.92 -16.57
C GLY A 112 16.03 5.29 -15.97
N LEU A 113 15.88 5.47 -14.64
CA LEU A 113 16.12 6.74 -13.97
C LEU A 113 17.61 6.99 -13.68
N SER A 114 18.01 8.27 -13.73
CA SER A 114 19.34 8.73 -13.33
C SER A 114 19.20 9.92 -12.37
N TRP A 115 19.74 9.78 -11.16
CA TRP A 115 19.72 10.84 -10.16
C TRP A 115 20.75 11.94 -10.48
N ASP A 116 20.33 13.18 -10.38
CA ASP A 116 21.19 14.36 -10.61
C ASP A 116 22.10 14.72 -9.43
N GLY A 117 22.02 13.97 -8.33
CA GLY A 117 22.84 14.18 -7.11
C GLY A 117 22.27 15.20 -6.14
N THR A 118 21.12 15.82 -6.43
CA THR A 118 20.49 16.80 -5.54
C THR A 118 19.50 16.09 -4.60
N PRO A 119 19.71 16.10 -3.27
CA PRO A 119 18.80 15.50 -2.31
C PRO A 119 17.44 16.23 -2.28
N ARG A 120 16.35 15.48 -2.41
CA ARG A 120 14.95 15.98 -2.37
C ARG A 120 14.03 15.06 -1.59
N LEU A 121 14.38 13.77 -1.50
CA LEU A 121 13.47 12.75 -0.98
C LEU A 121 13.14 12.96 0.50
N ASP A 122 14.13 13.26 1.31
CA ASP A 122 13.97 13.47 2.75
C ASP A 122 13.01 14.62 3.08
N THR A 123 12.97 15.63 2.22
CA THR A 123 12.18 16.84 2.43
C THR A 123 10.85 16.82 1.65
N LEU A 124 10.52 15.74 0.94
CA LEU A 124 9.32 15.66 0.11
C LEU A 124 8.03 16.07 0.86
N LEU A 125 7.77 15.48 2.05
CA LEU A 125 6.58 15.84 2.84
C LEU A 125 6.69 17.22 3.47
N ILE A 126 7.91 17.69 3.76
CA ILE A 126 8.19 19.03 4.30
C ILE A 126 7.92 20.09 3.23
N ASP A 127 8.54 19.94 2.06
CA ASP A 127 8.50 20.94 0.99
C ASP A 127 7.11 21.05 0.35
N TYR A 128 6.42 19.91 0.16
CA TYR A 128 5.18 19.85 -0.60
C TYR A 128 3.90 19.83 0.26
N LEU A 129 3.96 19.41 1.52
CA LEU A 129 2.81 19.35 2.41
C LEU A 129 2.98 20.16 3.71
N GLY A 130 4.15 20.76 3.92
CA GLY A 130 4.42 21.58 5.10
C GLY A 130 4.56 20.77 6.39
N ALA A 131 5.06 19.54 6.33
CA ALA A 131 5.44 18.78 7.51
C ALA A 131 6.55 19.48 8.28
N ALA A 132 6.63 19.25 9.61
CA ALA A 132 7.73 19.75 10.41
C ALA A 132 9.06 19.13 9.97
N ASP A 133 10.11 19.96 9.84
CA ASP A 133 11.46 19.50 9.51
C ASP A 133 12.12 18.88 10.74
N THR A 134 11.97 17.59 10.90
CA THR A 134 12.54 16.82 12.01
C THR A 134 13.32 15.61 11.48
N PRO A 135 14.28 15.07 12.26
CA PRO A 135 14.92 13.80 11.91
C PRO A 135 13.92 12.65 11.67
N TYR A 136 12.80 12.64 12.39
CA TYR A 136 11.72 11.68 12.23
C TYR A 136 11.05 11.82 10.86
N THR A 137 10.56 13.00 10.52
CA THR A 137 9.87 13.27 9.24
C THR A 137 10.76 12.90 8.04
N ARG A 138 12.03 13.31 8.07
CA ARG A 138 13.01 12.98 7.03
C ARG A 138 13.21 11.48 6.90
N ALA A 139 13.39 10.78 8.02
CA ALA A 139 13.64 9.34 8.02
C ALA A 139 12.42 8.53 7.53
N VAL A 140 11.21 8.84 8.00
CA VAL A 140 10.01 8.12 7.57
C VAL A 140 9.68 8.37 6.11
N THR A 141 9.88 9.60 5.61
CA THR A 141 9.73 9.93 4.19
C THR A 141 10.69 9.11 3.34
N ARG A 142 12.01 9.17 3.62
CA ARG A 142 13.03 8.39 2.92
C ARG A 142 12.68 6.90 2.89
N LYS A 143 12.42 6.32 4.06
CA LYS A 143 12.20 4.88 4.20
C LYS A 143 10.93 4.39 3.52
N ALA A 144 9.84 5.15 3.56
CA ALA A 144 8.58 4.79 2.92
C ALA A 144 8.73 4.71 1.38
N PHE A 145 9.38 5.71 0.77
CA PHE A 145 9.59 5.71 -0.67
C PHE A 145 10.70 4.75 -1.10
N THR A 146 11.75 4.56 -0.30
CA THR A 146 12.75 3.50 -0.53
C THR A 146 12.12 2.11 -0.45
N ALA A 147 11.15 1.90 0.45
CA ALA A 147 10.40 0.64 0.54
C ALA A 147 9.54 0.39 -0.71
N ALA A 148 8.98 1.45 -1.32
CA ALA A 148 8.27 1.32 -2.59
C ALA A 148 9.21 0.81 -3.70
N VAL A 149 10.43 1.35 -3.78
CA VAL A 149 11.46 0.84 -4.70
C VAL A 149 11.83 -0.60 -4.35
N ALA A 150 12.09 -0.90 -3.08
CA ALA A 150 12.47 -2.25 -2.65
C ALA A 150 11.41 -3.30 -3.03
N ARG A 151 10.11 -3.00 -2.87
CA ARG A 151 9.02 -3.89 -3.26
C ARG A 151 8.83 -4.01 -4.77
N ALA A 152 9.14 -2.98 -5.54
CA ALA A 152 9.13 -3.05 -7.00
C ALA A 152 10.28 -3.92 -7.53
N MET A 153 11.48 -3.76 -6.97
CA MET A 153 12.68 -4.49 -7.38
C MET A 153 12.72 -5.92 -6.84
N ALA A 154 12.25 -6.14 -5.62
CA ALA A 154 12.20 -7.43 -4.93
C ALA A 154 10.82 -7.62 -4.28
N PRO A 155 9.79 -8.04 -5.07
CA PRO A 155 8.44 -8.25 -4.56
C PRO A 155 8.42 -9.19 -3.34
N GLY A 156 7.59 -8.86 -2.37
CA GLY A 156 7.52 -9.56 -1.09
C GLY A 156 8.52 -9.06 -0.04
N THR A 157 9.34 -8.05 -0.34
CA THR A 157 10.19 -7.39 0.67
C THR A 157 9.35 -6.98 1.87
N LYS A 158 9.85 -7.30 3.08
CA LYS A 158 9.14 -6.97 4.33
C LYS A 158 9.08 -5.47 4.54
N PHE A 159 7.89 -4.93 4.52
CA PHE A 159 7.57 -3.56 4.91
C PHE A 159 6.11 -3.50 5.35
N ASP A 160 5.86 -3.68 6.62
CA ASP A 160 4.53 -3.73 7.24
C ASP A 160 4.10 -2.37 7.81
N ILE A 161 4.65 -1.30 7.26
CA ILE A 161 4.43 0.08 7.70
C ILE A 161 3.54 0.83 6.69
N MET A 162 2.72 1.72 7.22
CA MET A 162 1.97 2.72 6.49
C MET A 162 2.31 4.10 7.05
N THR A 163 2.87 4.98 6.22
CA THR A 163 3.01 6.39 6.58
C THR A 163 1.65 7.07 6.45
N VAL A 164 1.20 7.72 7.52
CA VAL A 164 -0.10 8.38 7.57
C VAL A 164 0.10 9.89 7.63
N VAL A 165 -0.40 10.58 6.60
CA VAL A 165 -0.29 12.03 6.50
C VAL A 165 -1.57 12.67 7.04
N THR A 166 -1.45 13.40 8.13
CA THR A 166 -2.57 14.01 8.87
C THR A 166 -2.57 15.52 8.69
N GLY A 167 -3.73 16.10 8.37
CA GLY A 167 -3.84 17.56 8.23
C GLY A 167 -5.05 17.99 7.43
N PRO A 168 -5.25 19.30 7.21
CA PRO A 168 -6.44 19.88 6.61
C PRO A 168 -6.79 19.26 5.24
N GLN A 169 -8.07 19.28 4.92
CA GLN A 169 -8.57 18.86 3.62
C GLN A 169 -8.11 19.83 2.53
N GLY A 170 -7.87 19.31 1.31
CA GLY A 170 -7.56 20.12 0.13
C GLY A 170 -6.10 20.55 -0.03
N ILE A 171 -5.21 20.25 0.91
CA ILE A 171 -3.78 20.62 0.83
C ILE A 171 -2.94 19.77 -0.13
N GLY A 172 -3.53 18.75 -0.77
CA GLY A 172 -2.86 17.93 -1.78
C GLY A 172 -2.29 16.60 -1.29
N LYS A 173 -2.68 16.07 -0.12
CA LYS A 173 -2.20 14.78 0.40
C LYS A 173 -2.34 13.64 -0.62
N SER A 174 -3.55 13.36 -1.07
CA SER A 174 -3.84 12.32 -2.06
C SER A 174 -3.25 12.63 -3.43
N THR A 175 -3.18 13.92 -3.80
CA THR A 175 -2.57 14.37 -5.05
C THR A 175 -1.08 14.04 -5.09
N LEU A 176 -0.35 14.22 -3.97
CA LEU A 176 1.06 13.85 -3.86
C LEU A 176 1.24 12.36 -4.15
N PHE A 177 0.50 11.48 -3.48
CA PHE A 177 0.62 10.03 -3.68
C PHE A 177 0.24 9.61 -5.10
N ARG A 178 -0.78 10.23 -5.68
CA ARG A 178 -1.21 9.98 -7.06
C ARG A 178 -0.13 10.39 -8.07
N ILE A 179 0.52 11.53 -7.92
CA ILE A 179 1.63 11.97 -8.78
C ILE A 179 2.84 11.05 -8.59
N MET A 180 3.23 10.77 -7.34
CA MET A 180 4.34 9.88 -7.03
C MET A 180 4.14 8.47 -7.59
N SER A 181 2.91 7.98 -7.68
CA SER A 181 2.62 6.65 -8.21
C SER A 181 2.85 6.50 -9.73
N ARG A 182 3.03 7.57 -10.48
CA ARG A 182 3.18 7.57 -11.96
C ARG A 182 2.04 6.84 -12.69
N GLY A 183 0.85 6.80 -12.08
CA GLY A 183 -0.34 6.13 -12.63
C GLY A 183 -0.60 4.73 -12.08
N TRP A 184 0.32 4.12 -11.36
CA TRP A 184 0.10 2.83 -10.67
C TRP A 184 -0.47 3.05 -9.27
N PHE A 185 -1.66 3.63 -9.20
CA PHE A 185 -2.32 4.12 -7.99
C PHE A 185 -3.70 3.52 -7.78
N THR A 186 -4.07 3.31 -6.53
CA THR A 186 -5.46 3.11 -6.13
C THR A 186 -5.74 3.76 -4.77
N ASP A 187 -6.91 4.36 -4.66
CA ASP A 187 -7.56 4.80 -3.43
C ASP A 187 -8.88 4.05 -3.19
N GLY A 188 -9.12 3.02 -4.00
CA GLY A 188 -10.37 2.25 -4.01
C GLY A 188 -10.44 1.09 -3.02
N LEU A 189 -9.39 0.86 -2.21
CA LEU A 189 -9.37 -0.25 -1.26
C LEU A 189 -10.30 0.05 -0.06
N ARG A 190 -11.42 -0.68 0.04
CA ARG A 190 -12.45 -0.51 1.08
C ARG A 190 -12.52 -1.67 2.06
N THR A 191 -12.10 -2.85 1.64
CA THR A 191 -12.05 -4.06 2.43
C THR A 191 -10.61 -4.56 2.53
N PHE A 192 -10.25 -5.12 3.67
CA PHE A 192 -8.87 -5.59 3.96
C PHE A 192 -8.81 -7.09 4.13
N GLU A 193 -9.87 -7.78 3.74
CA GLU A 193 -10.01 -9.23 3.85
C GLU A 193 -10.43 -9.85 2.53
N GLY A 194 -10.11 -11.12 2.38
CA GLY A 194 -10.57 -11.93 1.26
C GLY A 194 -9.81 -11.73 -0.05
N LYS A 195 -10.39 -12.28 -1.09
CA LYS A 195 -9.80 -12.33 -2.43
C LYS A 195 -9.83 -10.95 -3.13
N GLU A 196 -10.90 -10.21 -2.93
CA GLU A 196 -11.15 -8.93 -3.60
C GLU A 196 -10.06 -7.90 -3.28
N SER A 197 -9.67 -7.79 -2.01
CA SER A 197 -8.59 -6.88 -1.59
C SER A 197 -7.26 -7.22 -2.27
N SER A 198 -6.95 -8.51 -2.40
CA SER A 198 -5.72 -8.97 -3.07
C SER A 198 -5.76 -8.74 -4.58
N GLU A 199 -6.92 -8.81 -5.21
CA GLU A 199 -7.08 -8.53 -6.64
C GLU A 199 -6.97 -7.03 -6.94
N LEU A 200 -7.54 -6.16 -6.08
CA LEU A 200 -7.51 -4.71 -6.25
C LEU A 200 -6.09 -4.09 -6.20
N ILE A 201 -5.16 -4.74 -5.51
CA ILE A 201 -3.78 -4.23 -5.42
C ILE A 201 -2.85 -4.79 -6.52
N GLN A 202 -3.35 -5.65 -7.43
CA GLN A 202 -2.54 -6.12 -8.56
C GLN A 202 -2.35 -5.01 -9.59
N GLY A 203 -1.09 -4.78 -9.98
CA GLY A 203 -0.74 -3.68 -10.89
C GLY A 203 -0.82 -2.30 -10.24
N VAL A 204 -0.80 -2.23 -8.92
CA VAL A 204 -0.74 -1.01 -8.13
C VAL A 204 0.58 -0.92 -7.41
N TRP A 205 1.22 0.24 -7.41
CA TRP A 205 2.48 0.51 -6.71
C TRP A 205 2.24 1.28 -5.41
N ILE A 206 1.39 2.31 -5.45
CA ILE A 206 0.99 3.09 -4.27
C ILE A 206 -0.51 2.90 -4.02
N VAL A 207 -0.83 2.41 -2.84
CA VAL A 207 -2.20 2.27 -2.34
C VAL A 207 -2.44 3.34 -1.30
N GLU A 208 -3.45 4.19 -1.49
CA GLU A 208 -3.90 5.13 -0.49
C GLU A 208 -5.09 4.57 0.30
N ILE A 209 -4.99 4.63 1.62
CA ILE A 209 -6.09 4.34 2.53
C ILE A 209 -6.53 5.68 3.14
N GLY A 210 -7.61 6.23 2.60
CA GLY A 210 -8.14 7.52 3.03
C GLY A 210 -9.04 7.44 4.25
N GLU A 211 -9.26 8.60 4.89
CA GLU A 211 -10.25 8.79 5.96
C GLU A 211 -10.09 7.85 7.16
N LEU A 212 -8.85 7.61 7.59
CA LEU A 212 -8.56 6.71 8.72
C LEU A 212 -9.31 7.09 10.01
N GLY A 213 -9.55 8.38 10.24
CA GLY A 213 -10.32 8.86 11.38
C GLY A 213 -11.79 8.41 11.39
N ALA A 214 -12.37 8.12 10.22
CA ALA A 214 -13.74 7.64 10.12
C ALA A 214 -13.88 6.11 10.24
N MET A 215 -12.77 5.37 10.23
CA MET A 215 -12.79 3.91 10.26
C MET A 215 -13.13 3.38 11.66
N ARG A 216 -13.79 2.22 11.72
CA ARG A 216 -14.06 1.53 12.98
C ARG A 216 -12.78 0.85 13.52
N ARG A 217 -12.77 0.55 14.80
CA ARG A 217 -11.65 -0.13 15.45
C ARG A 217 -11.30 -1.48 14.79
N ASP A 218 -12.33 -2.23 14.40
CA ASP A 218 -12.14 -3.52 13.74
C ASP A 218 -11.48 -3.35 12.37
N ASP A 219 -11.85 -2.32 11.61
CA ASP A 219 -11.24 -2.01 10.31
C ASP A 219 -9.74 -1.72 10.46
N VAL A 220 -9.34 -0.98 11.49
CA VAL A 220 -7.93 -0.69 11.79
C VAL A 220 -7.15 -1.97 12.11
N ASN A 221 -7.76 -2.94 12.79
CA ASN A 221 -7.12 -4.24 13.06
C ASN A 221 -6.96 -5.06 11.77
N HIS A 222 -7.95 -5.04 10.89
CA HIS A 222 -7.87 -5.69 9.58
C HIS A 222 -6.78 -5.04 8.71
N ILE A 223 -6.65 -3.70 8.73
CA ILE A 223 -5.54 -2.99 8.08
C ILE A 223 -4.20 -3.48 8.62
N LYS A 224 -4.01 -3.58 9.94
CA LYS A 224 -2.76 -4.05 10.55
C LYS A 224 -2.38 -5.46 10.10
N GLN A 225 -3.37 -6.37 10.01
CA GLN A 225 -3.16 -7.72 9.51
C GLN A 225 -2.81 -7.70 8.02
N PHE A 226 -3.55 -6.93 7.23
CA PHE A 226 -3.33 -6.77 5.81
C PHE A 226 -1.94 -6.20 5.48
N LEU A 227 -1.49 -5.16 6.19
CA LEU A 227 -0.16 -4.57 6.03
C LEU A 227 0.96 -5.59 6.28
N SER A 228 0.75 -6.53 7.20
CA SER A 228 1.76 -7.52 7.60
C SER A 228 1.98 -8.63 6.56
N GLN A 229 1.10 -8.76 5.59
CA GLN A 229 1.23 -9.78 4.54
C GLN A 229 2.31 -9.37 3.54
N GLN A 230 3.20 -10.28 3.21
CA GLN A 230 4.24 -10.11 2.19
C GLN A 230 3.86 -10.73 0.85
N THR A 231 2.95 -11.69 0.87
CA THR A 231 2.49 -12.43 -0.31
C THR A 231 0.98 -12.64 -0.19
N ASP A 232 0.28 -12.27 -1.23
CA ASP A 232 -1.15 -12.52 -1.36
C ASP A 232 -1.37 -13.87 -2.03
N ARG A 233 -2.37 -14.62 -1.54
CA ARG A 233 -2.74 -15.92 -2.09
C ARG A 233 -4.20 -15.90 -2.52
N TYR A 234 -4.43 -16.00 -3.79
CA TYR A 234 -5.79 -16.07 -4.31
C TYR A 234 -5.85 -16.89 -5.60
N ARG A 235 -7.06 -17.29 -5.95
CA ARG A 235 -7.33 -17.96 -7.22
C ARG A 235 -8.16 -17.01 -8.08
N ALA A 236 -7.59 -16.53 -9.18
CA ALA A 236 -8.31 -15.71 -10.14
C ALA A 236 -9.57 -16.43 -10.65
N ALA A 237 -10.57 -15.69 -11.09
CA ALA A 237 -11.78 -16.27 -11.66
C ALA A 237 -11.38 -17.23 -12.80
N TYR A 238 -11.96 -18.43 -12.80
CA TYR A 238 -11.70 -19.49 -13.77
C TYR A 238 -10.28 -20.10 -13.77
N ALA A 239 -9.36 -19.63 -12.93
CA ALA A 239 -8.04 -20.24 -12.81
C ALA A 239 -8.12 -21.62 -12.13
N ARG A 240 -7.27 -22.56 -12.56
CA ARG A 240 -7.20 -23.92 -11.97
C ARG A 240 -6.43 -23.93 -10.65
N ASN A 241 -5.42 -23.08 -10.53
CA ASN A 241 -4.48 -23.08 -9.41
C ASN A 241 -4.60 -21.80 -8.58
N VAL A 242 -4.33 -21.91 -7.27
CA VAL A 242 -4.05 -20.77 -6.39
C VAL A 242 -2.72 -20.18 -6.82
N LYS A 243 -2.66 -18.85 -6.92
CA LYS A 243 -1.45 -18.11 -7.25
C LYS A 243 -0.93 -17.41 -6.01
N GLU A 244 0.37 -17.45 -5.83
CA GLU A 244 1.09 -16.63 -4.87
C GLU A 244 1.59 -15.38 -5.58
N CYS A 245 1.22 -14.22 -5.08
CA CYS A 245 1.58 -12.92 -5.62
C CYS A 245 2.36 -12.14 -4.55
N PRO A 246 3.69 -12.18 -4.57
CA PRO A 246 4.50 -11.34 -3.68
C PRO A 246 4.15 -9.86 -3.88
N ARG A 247 3.95 -9.13 -2.79
CA ARG A 247 3.50 -7.72 -2.84
C ARG A 247 4.56 -6.81 -3.43
N SER A 248 4.15 -6.03 -4.42
CA SER A 248 4.95 -4.99 -5.07
C SER A 248 4.53 -3.58 -4.65
N CYS A 249 3.41 -3.42 -3.91
CA CYS A 249 2.86 -2.14 -3.49
C CYS A 249 3.28 -1.75 -2.08
N VAL A 250 3.21 -0.44 -1.81
CA VAL A 250 3.28 0.16 -0.48
C VAL A 250 1.98 0.89 -0.16
N PHE A 251 1.74 1.12 1.13
CA PHE A 251 0.53 1.73 1.64
C PHE A 251 0.83 3.08 2.27
N PHE A 252 0.02 4.08 1.92
CA PHE A 252 0.00 5.38 2.56
C PHE A 252 -1.40 5.64 3.11
N GLY A 253 -1.47 6.27 4.27
CA GLY A 253 -2.72 6.68 4.87
C GLY A 253 -2.93 8.18 4.78
N THR A 254 -4.18 8.63 4.73
CA THR A 254 -4.53 10.03 4.90
C THR A 254 -5.62 10.18 5.95
N SER A 255 -5.50 11.21 6.77
CA SER A 255 -6.51 11.57 7.77
C SER A 255 -6.67 13.08 7.84
N ASN A 256 -7.87 13.54 8.16
CA ASN A 256 -8.13 14.92 8.53
C ASN A 256 -8.20 15.08 10.05
N ASP A 257 -8.41 13.97 10.77
CA ASP A 257 -8.43 13.90 12.22
C ASP A 257 -7.06 13.55 12.75
N THR A 258 -6.65 14.17 13.84
CA THR A 258 -5.38 13.87 14.51
C THR A 258 -5.46 12.57 15.31
N GLU A 259 -6.61 12.24 15.88
CA GLU A 259 -6.82 11.02 16.69
C GLU A 259 -7.50 9.94 15.84
N TYR A 260 -6.72 9.00 15.29
CA TYR A 260 -7.23 7.90 14.46
C TYR A 260 -6.71 6.52 14.86
N LEU A 261 -5.74 6.45 15.79
CA LEU A 261 -5.20 5.19 16.28
C LEU A 261 -6.01 4.69 17.47
N ARG A 262 -7.04 3.87 17.20
CA ARG A 262 -8.03 3.42 18.19
C ARG A 262 -7.60 2.23 19.05
N ASP A 263 -6.47 1.61 18.75
CA ASP A 263 -6.00 0.43 19.47
C ASP A 263 -4.74 0.77 20.29
N LYS A 264 -4.60 0.13 21.45
CA LYS A 264 -3.43 0.26 22.32
C LYS A 264 -2.22 -0.53 21.82
N THR A 265 -2.43 -1.46 20.87
CA THR A 265 -1.40 -2.38 20.39
C THR A 265 -1.23 -2.32 18.88
N GLY A 266 -0.03 -2.63 18.42
CA GLY A 266 0.24 -2.75 16.97
C GLY A 266 0.37 -1.43 16.21
N ASN A 267 0.31 -0.27 16.89
CA ASN A 267 0.43 1.05 16.27
C ASN A 267 1.82 1.31 15.64
N ARG A 268 2.82 0.49 15.97
CA ARG A 268 4.15 0.55 15.33
C ARG A 268 4.14 0.45 13.80
N ARG A 269 3.02 0.00 13.21
CA ARG A 269 2.82 -0.08 11.76
C ARG A 269 2.42 1.24 11.13
N PHE A 270 2.11 2.23 11.94
CA PHE A 270 1.72 3.56 11.46
C PHE A 270 2.84 4.54 11.78
N TRP A 271 3.26 5.29 10.77
CA TRP A 271 4.17 6.43 10.93
C TRP A 271 3.37 7.72 10.68
N PRO A 272 2.82 8.34 11.74
CA PRO A 272 2.10 9.60 11.61
C PRO A 272 3.03 10.73 11.16
N VAL A 273 2.56 11.58 10.25
CA VAL A 273 3.23 12.81 9.84
C VAL A 273 2.19 13.91 9.72
N ASP A 274 2.25 14.89 10.61
CA ASP A 274 1.38 16.05 10.56
C ASP A 274 1.84 17.05 9.51
N VAL A 275 0.87 17.55 8.75
CA VAL A 275 1.11 18.52 7.69
C VAL A 275 0.21 19.74 7.85
N VAL A 276 0.71 20.89 7.43
CA VAL A 276 0.02 22.17 7.54
C VAL A 276 -0.17 22.81 6.16
N ALA A 277 -1.11 23.72 6.04
CA ALA A 277 -1.48 24.34 4.77
C ALA A 277 -0.49 25.42 4.25
N ARG A 278 0.82 25.28 4.52
CA ARG A 278 1.84 26.27 4.09
C ARG A 278 3.09 25.57 3.56
N PRO A 279 2.99 24.78 2.50
CA PRO A 279 4.18 24.15 1.89
C PRO A 279 5.04 25.21 1.18
N VAL A 280 6.33 24.89 1.01
CA VAL A 280 7.27 25.73 0.26
C VAL A 280 7.07 25.59 -1.24
N LYS A 281 6.71 24.37 -1.69
CA LYS A 281 6.46 24.01 -3.09
C LYS A 281 5.00 23.57 -3.28
N SER A 282 4.50 23.73 -4.50
CA SER A 282 3.15 23.31 -4.86
C SER A 282 3.12 21.87 -5.36
N VAL A 283 2.34 21.00 -4.69
CA VAL A 283 2.04 19.65 -5.18
C VAL A 283 1.42 19.69 -6.58
N PHE A 284 0.60 20.68 -6.86
CA PHE A 284 -0.21 20.73 -8.08
C PHE A 284 0.56 21.17 -9.34
N THR A 285 1.66 21.93 -9.17
CA THR A 285 2.38 22.53 -10.29
C THR A 285 3.84 22.12 -10.40
N GLU A 286 4.51 21.73 -9.30
CA GLU A 286 5.96 21.52 -9.29
C GLU A 286 6.32 20.03 -9.12
N LEU A 287 5.57 19.25 -8.32
CA LEU A 287 5.92 17.87 -8.02
C LEU A 287 6.08 16.99 -9.25
N ALA A 288 5.21 17.16 -10.25
CA ALA A 288 5.27 16.37 -11.47
C ALA A 288 6.59 16.52 -12.25
N GLN A 289 7.32 17.63 -12.04
CA GLN A 289 8.61 17.89 -12.67
C GLN A 289 9.77 17.27 -11.89
N GLU A 290 9.60 17.03 -10.60
CA GLU A 290 10.65 16.48 -9.72
C GLU A 290 10.48 14.97 -9.45
N VAL A 291 9.33 14.38 -9.78
CA VAL A 291 8.98 13.01 -9.40
C VAL A 291 10.01 11.98 -9.85
N ASP A 292 10.58 12.13 -11.04
CA ASP A 292 11.58 11.19 -11.56
C ASP A 292 12.90 11.29 -10.78
N GLN A 293 13.28 12.50 -10.32
CA GLN A 293 14.46 12.69 -9.49
C GLN A 293 14.28 12.17 -8.07
N LEU A 294 13.07 12.31 -7.51
CA LEU A 294 12.71 11.73 -6.22
C LEU A 294 12.82 10.20 -6.25
N TRP A 295 12.32 9.58 -7.30
CA TRP A 295 12.45 8.13 -7.46
C TRP A 295 13.87 7.68 -7.77
N ALA A 296 14.61 8.44 -8.57
CA ALA A 296 16.02 8.17 -8.83
C ALA A 296 16.85 8.20 -7.53
N GLU A 297 16.59 9.16 -6.64
CA GLU A 297 17.20 9.24 -5.31
C GLU A 297 16.80 8.04 -4.43
N ALA A 298 15.52 7.65 -4.43
CA ALA A 298 15.04 6.48 -3.70
C ALA A 298 15.71 5.16 -4.19
N VAL A 299 15.96 5.04 -5.49
CA VAL A 299 16.72 3.91 -6.07
C VAL A 299 18.16 3.89 -5.54
N VAL A 300 18.79 5.04 -5.39
CA VAL A 300 20.16 5.13 -4.80
C VAL A 300 20.14 4.65 -3.36
N TYR A 301 19.19 5.11 -2.53
CA TYR A 301 19.06 4.63 -1.15
C TYR A 301 18.84 3.12 -1.08
N TRP A 302 17.96 2.58 -1.93
CA TRP A 302 17.75 1.13 -2.01
C TRP A 302 19.03 0.37 -2.37
N ARG A 303 19.79 0.84 -3.37
CA ARG A 303 21.06 0.23 -3.79
C ARG A 303 22.14 0.29 -2.71
N LEU A 304 22.11 1.32 -1.89
CA LEU A 304 23.01 1.48 -0.72
C LEU A 304 22.58 0.62 0.47
N GLY A 305 21.45 -0.07 0.40
CA GLY A 305 20.94 -0.93 1.47
C GLY A 305 20.30 -0.17 2.62
N GLU A 306 19.63 0.97 2.35
CA GLU A 306 18.91 1.73 3.38
C GLU A 306 17.97 0.83 4.19
N PRO A 307 18.11 0.77 5.53
CA PRO A 307 17.22 -0.03 6.37
C PRO A 307 15.77 0.49 6.31
N LEU A 308 14.81 -0.39 6.08
CA LEU A 308 13.39 -0.03 5.96
C LEU A 308 12.65 0.01 7.32
N TYR A 309 13.35 0.23 8.40
CA TYR A 309 12.84 0.33 9.77
C TYR A 309 13.54 1.47 10.52
N LEU A 310 12.91 1.94 11.58
CA LEU A 310 13.46 2.99 12.43
C LEU A 310 14.25 2.37 13.59
N THR A 311 15.26 3.13 14.08
CA THR A 311 16.09 2.75 15.21
C THR A 311 16.44 3.96 16.08
N GLY A 312 16.80 3.71 17.33
CA GLY A 312 17.31 4.73 18.25
C GLY A 312 16.32 5.87 18.49
N ASP A 313 16.81 7.10 18.46
CA ASP A 313 16.04 8.32 18.76
C ASP A 313 14.88 8.53 17.79
N VAL A 314 15.04 8.12 16.52
CA VAL A 314 13.99 8.24 15.51
C VAL A 314 12.85 7.25 15.79
N GLU A 315 13.16 6.03 16.25
CA GLU A 315 12.13 5.09 16.71
C GLU A 315 11.41 5.61 17.96
N ALA A 316 12.14 6.22 18.89
CA ALA A 316 11.53 6.83 20.07
C ALA A 316 10.61 8.00 19.68
N ALA A 317 10.99 8.81 18.67
CA ALA A 317 10.13 9.85 18.13
C ALA A 317 8.88 9.26 17.50
N ALA A 318 9.00 8.20 16.70
CA ALA A 318 7.83 7.51 16.11
C ALA A 318 6.82 7.04 17.17
N ARG A 319 7.31 6.53 18.31
CA ARG A 319 6.42 6.11 19.42
C ARG A 319 5.68 7.27 20.05
N ARG A 320 6.31 8.46 20.15
CA ARG A 320 5.64 9.68 20.64
C ARG A 320 4.55 10.13 19.69
N GLU A 321 4.86 10.22 18.39
CA GLU A 321 3.86 10.54 17.35
C GLU A 321 2.68 9.56 17.37
N GLN A 322 2.94 8.26 17.51
CA GLN A 322 1.89 7.24 17.62
C GLN A 322 1.00 7.43 18.86
N GLU A 323 1.58 7.83 19.98
CA GLU A 323 0.80 8.10 21.21
C GLU A 323 0.00 9.40 21.10
N GLU A 324 0.52 10.43 20.43
CA GLU A 324 -0.19 11.69 20.19
C GLU A 324 -1.39 11.51 19.26
N HIS A 325 -1.29 10.57 18.30
CA HIS A 325 -2.38 10.24 17.37
C HIS A 325 -3.33 9.16 17.89
N ARG A 326 -3.14 8.71 19.12
CA ARG A 326 -4.01 7.71 19.74
C ARG A 326 -5.31 8.35 20.22
N GLU A 327 -6.44 7.77 19.78
CA GLU A 327 -7.75 8.15 20.32
C GLU A 327 -7.79 7.86 21.82
N ARG A 328 -7.96 8.92 22.60
CA ARG A 328 -8.09 8.81 24.05
C ARG A 328 -9.55 8.55 24.39
N SER A 329 -9.78 7.47 25.13
CA SER A 329 -11.10 7.25 25.70
C SER A 329 -11.43 8.39 26.68
N PRO A 330 -12.63 8.97 26.64
CA PRO A 330 -13.07 9.92 27.69
C PRO A 330 -12.89 9.35 29.11
N GLN A 331 -13.01 8.04 29.24
CA GLN A 331 -12.77 7.34 30.50
C GLN A 331 -11.30 7.39 30.95
N GLU A 332 -10.34 7.43 30.02
CA GLU A 332 -8.92 7.54 30.37
C GLU A 332 -8.62 8.90 31.03
N GLY A 333 -9.20 10.00 30.52
CA GLY A 333 -9.08 11.31 31.13
C GLY A 333 -9.66 11.33 32.54
N ILE A 334 -10.87 10.79 32.72
CA ILE A 334 -11.52 10.68 34.04
C ILE A 334 -10.66 9.86 35.03
N ILE A 335 -10.11 8.75 34.55
CA ILE A 335 -9.23 7.89 35.38
C ILE A 335 -7.94 8.64 35.75
N GLN A 336 -7.33 9.32 34.80
CA GLN A 336 -6.11 10.08 35.03
C GLN A 336 -6.35 11.18 36.06
N ASP A 337 -7.38 12.01 35.86
CA ASP A 337 -7.76 13.07 36.79
C ASP A 337 -8.04 12.51 38.21
N PHE A 338 -8.72 11.34 38.29
CA PHE A 338 -8.99 10.69 39.56
C PHE A 338 -7.71 10.19 40.25
N LEU A 339 -6.73 9.70 39.52
CA LEU A 339 -5.46 9.22 40.06
C LEU A 339 -4.55 10.35 40.48
N GLU A 340 -4.54 11.46 39.74
CA GLU A 340 -3.71 12.64 40.01
C GLU A 340 -4.30 13.59 41.06
N GLN A 341 -5.61 13.47 41.36
CA GLN A 341 -6.25 14.31 42.38
C GLN A 341 -5.71 13.97 43.76
N PRO A 342 -5.13 14.93 44.51
CA PRO A 342 -4.72 14.74 45.88
C PRO A 342 -5.91 14.34 46.76
N ILE A 343 -5.69 13.49 47.71
CA ILE A 343 -6.75 12.98 48.64
C ILE A 343 -6.49 13.44 50.08
N PRO A 344 -7.53 13.61 50.92
CA PRO A 344 -7.35 13.83 52.34
C PRO A 344 -6.57 12.68 53.02
N LYS A 345 -5.73 12.98 53.97
CA LYS A 345 -4.88 12.03 54.67
C LYS A 345 -5.68 10.91 55.36
N ASP A 346 -6.91 11.19 55.76
CA ASP A 346 -7.86 10.26 56.37
C ASP A 346 -8.82 9.59 55.39
N TRP A 347 -8.47 9.59 54.04
CA TRP A 347 -9.27 9.09 52.96
C TRP A 347 -9.86 7.68 53.19
N GLU A 348 -9.10 6.81 53.80
CA GLU A 348 -9.53 5.43 54.07
C GLU A 348 -10.67 5.31 55.08
N ALA A 349 -10.79 6.30 55.98
CA ALA A 349 -11.86 6.36 56.92
C ALA A 349 -13.17 6.94 56.34
N TRP A 350 -13.13 7.49 55.13
CA TRP A 350 -14.29 8.06 54.48
C TRP A 350 -15.18 6.99 53.87
N ASN A 351 -16.51 7.17 54.01
CA ASN A 351 -17.49 6.35 53.33
C ASN A 351 -17.56 6.72 51.83
N LEU A 352 -18.12 5.83 51.01
CA LEU A 352 -18.23 6.00 49.57
C LEU A 352 -18.92 7.31 49.16
N GLN A 353 -20.02 7.67 49.78
CA GLN A 353 -20.77 8.92 49.44
C GLN A 353 -19.89 10.16 49.65
N ARG A 354 -19.10 10.21 50.72
CA ARG A 354 -18.21 11.34 51.00
C ARG A 354 -17.04 11.36 50.00
N ARG A 355 -16.49 10.21 49.59
CA ARG A 355 -15.45 10.12 48.55
C ARG A 355 -15.94 10.57 47.20
N MET A 356 -17.14 10.15 46.76
CA MET A 356 -17.77 10.57 45.52
C MET A 356 -18.10 12.08 45.55
N ALA A 357 -18.59 12.60 46.67
CA ALA A 357 -18.84 14.04 46.80
C ALA A 357 -17.57 14.88 46.67
N TYR A 358 -16.47 14.42 47.25
CA TYR A 358 -15.15 15.05 47.13
C TYR A 358 -14.65 15.03 45.68
N TRP A 359 -14.74 13.91 45.01
CA TRP A 359 -14.37 13.78 43.58
C TRP A 359 -15.18 14.77 42.72
N ASN A 360 -16.48 14.81 42.88
CA ASN A 360 -17.36 15.66 42.09
C ASN A 360 -17.23 17.18 42.42
N SER A 361 -16.83 17.54 43.64
CA SER A 361 -16.68 18.94 44.05
C SER A 361 -15.31 19.52 43.70
N GLY A 362 -14.30 18.69 43.58
CA GLY A 362 -12.91 19.10 43.31
C GLY A 362 -12.25 19.92 44.42
N THR A 363 -12.95 20.16 45.56
CA THR A 363 -12.46 21.04 46.62
C THR A 363 -12.41 20.32 47.97
N ALA A 364 -11.25 20.41 48.62
CA ALA A 364 -11.10 20.04 50.01
C ALA A 364 -11.70 21.12 50.93
N GLN A 365 -12.23 20.74 52.08
CA GLN A 365 -12.60 21.68 53.14
C GLN A 365 -11.34 22.40 53.67
N GLU A 366 -11.44 23.69 53.97
CA GLU A 366 -10.34 24.45 54.58
C GLU A 366 -9.73 23.72 55.79
N GLY A 367 -8.42 23.57 55.84
CA GLY A 367 -7.68 22.94 56.94
C GLY A 367 -7.45 21.44 56.80
N VAL A 368 -7.86 20.79 55.70
CA VAL A 368 -7.60 19.35 55.50
C VAL A 368 -6.22 19.17 54.88
N GLU A 369 -5.39 18.34 55.52
CA GLU A 369 -4.08 17.96 54.93
C GLU A 369 -4.30 17.00 53.77
N LEU A 370 -3.83 17.40 52.56
CA LEU A 370 -3.90 16.62 51.33
C LEU A 370 -2.59 15.85 51.13
N VAL A 371 -2.71 14.62 50.62
CA VAL A 371 -1.60 13.74 50.26
C VAL A 371 -1.81 13.21 48.84
N GLU A 372 -0.73 12.87 48.17
CA GLU A 372 -0.82 12.17 46.84
C GLU A 372 -1.41 10.77 47.05
N ARG A 373 -2.25 10.36 46.09
CA ARG A 373 -2.84 9.01 46.11
C ARG A 373 -1.75 7.99 45.79
N ASN A 374 -1.46 7.10 46.69
CA ASN A 374 -0.41 6.09 46.57
C ASN A 374 -0.93 4.69 46.25
N ARG A 375 -2.24 4.46 46.33
CA ARG A 375 -2.90 3.21 45.96
C ARG A 375 -4.33 3.46 45.52
N VAL A 376 -4.82 2.58 44.64
CA VAL A 376 -6.20 2.55 44.14
C VAL A 376 -6.53 1.17 43.66
N CYS A 377 -7.77 0.74 43.72
CA CYS A 377 -8.23 -0.47 43.12
C CYS A 377 -9.23 -0.20 41.98
N ALA A 378 -9.41 -1.17 41.07
CA ALA A 378 -10.29 -1.04 39.91
C ALA A 378 -11.75 -0.72 40.28
N ILE A 379 -12.23 -1.23 41.45
CA ILE A 379 -13.57 -0.98 41.94
C ILE A 379 -13.74 0.47 42.40
N GLU A 380 -12.72 1.07 43.03
CA GLU A 380 -12.74 2.51 43.37
C GLU A 380 -12.86 3.37 42.13
N ILE A 381 -12.08 3.10 41.09
CA ILE A 381 -12.20 3.83 39.81
C ILE A 381 -13.60 3.63 39.21
N TRP A 382 -14.10 2.39 39.16
CA TRP A 382 -15.39 2.07 38.57
C TRP A 382 -16.56 2.77 39.27
N VAL A 383 -16.54 2.81 40.60
CA VAL A 383 -17.63 3.37 41.39
C VAL A 383 -17.44 4.84 41.70
N GLU A 384 -16.25 5.25 42.17
CA GLU A 384 -16.01 6.62 42.65
C GLU A 384 -15.77 7.60 41.52
N ALA A 385 -14.95 7.21 40.51
CA ALA A 385 -14.64 8.10 39.40
C ALA A 385 -15.71 8.07 38.31
N MET A 386 -16.24 6.88 37.98
CA MET A 386 -17.18 6.71 36.85
C MET A 386 -18.65 6.70 37.28
N GLY A 387 -18.96 6.66 38.58
CA GLY A 387 -20.33 6.69 39.10
C GLY A 387 -21.14 5.41 38.83
N ASN A 388 -20.48 4.27 38.55
CA ASN A 388 -21.16 3.00 38.28
C ASN A 388 -21.58 2.27 39.52
N ASP A 389 -22.55 1.35 39.42
CA ASP A 389 -22.97 0.53 40.54
C ASP A 389 -21.91 -0.57 40.85
N GLN A 390 -21.72 -0.88 42.13
CA GLN A 390 -20.85 -1.97 42.60
C GLN A 390 -21.29 -3.37 42.13
N ARG A 391 -22.53 -3.52 41.67
CA ARG A 391 -23.17 -4.81 41.34
C ARG A 391 -23.12 -5.17 39.84
N THR A 392 -22.57 -4.33 39.02
CA THR A 392 -22.35 -4.58 37.57
C THR A 392 -20.86 -4.78 37.29
#